data_0c3f7275fcf8467bb1e43b4cfae872d9
#
_entry.id   0c3f7275fcf8467bb1e43b4cfae872d9
#
_cell.length_a   1.000
_cell.length_b   1.000
_cell.length_c   1.000
_cell.angle_alpha   90.00
_cell.angle_beta   90.00
_cell.angle_gamma   90.00
#
_symmetry.space_group_name_H-M   'P 1'
#
loop_
_entity.id
_entity.type
_entity.pdbx_description
1 polymer ?
#
loop_
_entity_poly.entity_id
_entity_poly.type
_entity_poly.pdbx_seq_one_letter_code
_entity_poly.pdbx_strand_id
1 'polypeptide(L)'
;MCVCFGGNITKMGRKKGGKKRKNNYKPSNNKKKKLTVVDDSQYLFNQFFAPQQDAASINSTTSSNIKKLPSSSSSGSSSTRKITTAYKANPNPQFLGPYSDRQSILVVGDGDLSFSLSLATALSGTKLTATTYDSFGIVCKKYEKASGTIASLKASGANVIHSIDATQLDIYDWNTKFNRIIFNFPHIGGSTPSDVLANQSMLFKFFKASKKLLVNSKSEIHISLRTTPFYKSWDIKTIGSKAGYKLRQKLDFN
;
A
#
# COMPACT_ATOMS: atom_id res chain seq x y z
N MET A 1 -4.52 14.87 15.04
CA MET A 1 -4.05 15.90 14.06
C MET A 1 -3.62 15.21 12.78
N CYS A 2 -4.11 15.63 11.64
CA CYS A 2 -3.64 15.23 10.32
C CYS A 2 -2.92 16.40 9.65
N VAL A 3 -1.79 16.15 9.02
CA VAL A 3 -1.02 17.15 8.27
C VAL A 3 -0.92 16.72 6.81
N CYS A 4 -1.20 17.67 5.90
CA CYS A 4 -1.16 17.44 4.47
C CYS A 4 0.02 18.21 3.85
N PHE A 5 0.84 17.50 3.08
CA PHE A 5 2.01 18.05 2.40
C PHE A 5 1.86 17.92 0.89
N GLY A 6 2.10 19.00 0.14
CA GLY A 6 2.17 18.99 -1.31
C GLY A 6 3.61 19.13 -1.81
N GLY A 7 3.95 18.43 -2.90
CA GLY A 7 5.27 18.51 -3.49
C GLY A 7 5.45 19.83 -4.27
N ASN A 8 6.53 20.58 -3.99
CA ASN A 8 7.07 21.57 -4.92
C ASN A 8 7.95 20.83 -5.93
N ILE A 9 7.40 20.47 -7.08
CA ILE A 9 8.22 20.05 -8.21
C ILE A 9 8.74 21.35 -8.86
N THR A 10 9.76 21.97 -8.26
CA THR A 10 10.55 22.97 -8.99
C THR A 10 11.20 22.26 -10.16
N LYS A 11 10.80 22.62 -11.39
CA LYS A 11 11.56 22.31 -12.60
C LYS A 11 13.00 22.78 -12.31
N MET A 12 13.95 21.87 -12.23
CA MET A 12 15.38 22.23 -12.24
C MET A 12 15.65 22.98 -13.53
N GLY A 13 15.76 24.30 -13.39
CA GLY A 13 16.21 25.16 -14.47
C GLY A 13 17.59 24.69 -14.92
N ARG A 14 17.73 24.40 -16.20
CA ARG A 14 18.98 24.07 -16.87
C ARG A 14 19.91 25.28 -16.73
N LYS A 15 20.78 25.33 -15.70
CA LYS A 15 21.92 26.26 -15.69
C LYS A 15 22.96 25.74 -16.69
N LYS A 16 23.11 26.44 -17.80
CA LYS A 16 24.25 26.27 -18.70
C LYS A 16 25.52 26.85 -18.01
N GLY A 17 26.60 26.07 -18.05
CA GLY A 17 27.97 26.54 -17.94
C GLY A 17 28.65 26.35 -16.59
N GLY A 18 29.65 25.44 -16.54
CA GLY A 18 30.62 25.35 -15.44
C GLY A 18 31.36 23.99 -15.41
N LYS A 19 32.53 23.98 -16.00
CA LYS A 19 33.70 23.09 -15.88
C LYS A 19 33.54 21.67 -15.26
N LYS A 20 33.84 20.67 -16.10
CA LYS A 20 34.03 19.26 -15.79
C LYS A 20 35.04 19.05 -14.66
N ARG A 21 34.60 18.56 -13.51
CA ARG A 21 35.40 17.75 -12.59
C ARG A 21 34.94 16.32 -12.73
N LYS A 22 35.88 15.45 -13.17
CA LYS A 22 35.70 14.00 -13.21
C LYS A 22 35.67 13.50 -11.76
N ASN A 23 34.52 13.19 -11.24
CA ASN A 23 34.38 12.36 -10.06
C ASN A 23 33.99 10.97 -10.53
N ASN A 24 34.89 10.00 -10.31
CA ASN A 24 34.67 8.58 -10.50
C ASN A 24 33.68 8.09 -9.42
N TYR A 25 32.38 8.24 -9.68
CA TYR A 25 31.36 7.60 -8.86
C TYR A 25 30.93 6.31 -9.58
N LYS A 26 31.34 5.15 -9.04
CA LYS A 26 30.77 3.86 -9.45
C LYS A 26 29.30 3.85 -9.03
N PRO A 27 28.33 3.63 -9.94
CA PRO A 27 26.95 3.45 -9.55
C PRO A 27 26.83 2.13 -8.80
N SER A 28 26.34 2.17 -7.57
CA SER A 28 25.90 0.98 -6.87
C SER A 28 24.70 0.41 -7.62
N ASN A 29 24.78 -0.86 -8.02
CA ASN A 29 23.70 -1.62 -8.64
C ASN A 29 22.60 -1.89 -7.60
N ASN A 30 21.78 -0.89 -7.30
CA ASN A 30 20.54 -1.10 -6.58
C ASN A 30 19.51 -1.74 -7.53
N LYS A 31 19.51 -3.07 -7.58
CA LYS A 31 18.42 -3.82 -8.24
C LYS A 31 17.09 -3.42 -7.57
N LYS A 32 16.18 -2.89 -8.36
CA LYS A 32 14.81 -2.63 -7.92
C LYS A 32 14.18 -3.95 -7.46
N LYS A 33 13.66 -3.97 -6.24
CA LYS A 33 12.90 -5.13 -5.76
C LYS A 33 11.57 -5.18 -6.52
N LYS A 34 11.32 -6.29 -7.20
CA LYS A 34 10.04 -6.56 -7.84
C LYS A 34 9.01 -6.80 -6.72
N LEU A 35 7.90 -6.06 -6.75
CA LEU A 35 6.77 -6.33 -5.87
C LEU A 35 6.12 -7.63 -6.36
N THR A 36 6.33 -8.70 -5.65
CA THR A 36 5.57 -9.91 -5.80
C THR A 36 4.28 -9.74 -5.01
N VAL A 37 3.15 -9.62 -5.72
CA VAL A 37 1.86 -9.90 -5.12
C VAL A 37 1.87 -11.41 -4.90
N VAL A 38 2.17 -11.84 -3.68
CA VAL A 38 2.03 -13.25 -3.33
C VAL A 38 0.54 -13.53 -3.34
N ASP A 39 0.12 -14.45 -4.16
CA ASP A 39 -1.28 -14.92 -4.15
C ASP A 39 -1.47 -15.80 -2.91
N ASP A 40 -1.84 -15.16 -1.79
CA ASP A 40 -2.11 -15.82 -0.53
C ASP A 40 -3.46 -16.56 -0.53
N SER A 41 -4.15 -16.63 -1.67
CA SER A 41 -5.47 -17.28 -1.79
C SER A 41 -5.43 -18.76 -1.41
N GLN A 42 -4.32 -19.45 -1.74
CA GLN A 42 -4.11 -20.85 -1.37
C GLN A 42 -3.96 -21.03 0.15
N TYR A 43 -3.27 -20.08 0.82
CA TYR A 43 -3.11 -20.12 2.27
C TYR A 43 -4.46 -19.87 2.98
N LEU A 44 -5.22 -18.89 2.51
CA LEU A 44 -6.55 -18.58 3.03
C LEU A 44 -7.53 -19.72 2.77
N PHE A 45 -7.49 -20.34 1.57
CA PHE A 45 -8.32 -21.49 1.25
C PHE A 45 -8.03 -22.66 2.19
N ASN A 46 -6.78 -23.00 2.44
CA ASN A 46 -6.41 -24.11 3.33
C ASN A 46 -6.75 -23.84 4.80
N GLN A 47 -6.77 -22.58 5.23
CA GLN A 47 -7.08 -22.21 6.63
C GLN A 47 -8.58 -22.18 6.91
N PHE A 48 -9.42 -21.85 5.92
CA PHE A 48 -10.86 -21.66 6.13
C PHE A 48 -11.74 -22.70 5.45
N PHE A 49 -11.24 -23.43 4.44
CA PHE A 49 -12.02 -24.34 3.61
C PHE A 49 -11.47 -25.76 3.51
N ALA A 50 -10.27 -26.05 4.03
CA ALA A 50 -9.81 -27.42 4.16
C ALA A 50 -10.66 -28.14 5.21
N PRO A 51 -11.22 -29.33 4.91
CA PRO A 51 -11.96 -30.09 5.90
C PRO A 51 -11.03 -30.40 7.07
N GLN A 52 -11.44 -30.03 8.27
CA GLN A 52 -10.79 -30.52 9.49
C GLN A 52 -10.92 -32.05 9.50
N GLN A 53 -9.81 -32.73 9.38
CA GLN A 53 -9.80 -34.20 9.60
C GLN A 53 -9.98 -34.44 11.09
N ASP A 54 -11.22 -34.66 11.47
CA ASP A 54 -11.52 -35.23 12.76
C ASP A 54 -10.99 -36.66 12.77
N ALA A 55 -10.04 -36.92 13.65
CA ALA A 55 -9.53 -38.25 13.93
C ALA A 55 -10.60 -39.06 14.66
N ALA A 56 -11.40 -39.81 13.91
CA ALA A 56 -12.13 -40.94 14.48
C ALA A 56 -12.37 -41.99 13.39
N SER A 57 -11.68 -43.11 13.54
CA SER A 57 -11.97 -44.40 12.91
C SER A 57 -13.46 -44.71 12.87
N ILE A 58 -13.94 -45.30 11.76
CA ILE A 58 -14.65 -46.56 11.71
C ILE A 58 -14.93 -46.96 10.25
N ASN A 59 -14.66 -48.26 9.96
CA ASN A 59 -14.92 -49.02 8.74
C ASN A 59 -16.37 -48.96 8.22
N SER A 60 -16.58 -48.95 6.90
CA SER A 60 -17.19 -50.06 6.17
C SER A 60 -17.61 -49.65 4.75
N THR A 61 -17.13 -50.45 3.83
CA THR A 61 -17.67 -50.95 2.53
C THR A 61 -19.04 -50.42 2.09
N THR A 62 -19.14 -49.90 0.85
CA THR A 62 -19.88 -50.53 -0.27
C THR A 62 -19.81 -49.76 -1.57
N SER A 63 -19.86 -50.56 -2.62
CA SER A 63 -19.72 -50.35 -4.06
C SER A 63 -20.68 -49.37 -4.77
N SER A 64 -20.18 -48.96 -5.94
CA SER A 64 -20.89 -48.83 -7.25
C SER A 64 -21.70 -47.56 -7.51
N ASN A 65 -21.29 -46.71 -8.46
CA ASN A 65 -21.75 -46.74 -9.86
C ASN A 65 -21.20 -45.53 -10.66
N ILE A 66 -20.43 -45.88 -11.65
CA ILE A 66 -19.93 -44.95 -12.68
C ILE A 66 -21.06 -44.73 -13.66
N LYS A 67 -21.45 -43.46 -13.93
CA LYS A 67 -22.13 -43.07 -15.15
C LYS A 67 -21.26 -42.08 -15.91
N LYS A 68 -20.74 -42.57 -17.01
CA LYS A 68 -20.04 -41.88 -18.10
C LYS A 68 -21.05 -40.97 -18.86
N LEU A 69 -20.70 -39.71 -19.09
CA LEU A 69 -21.37 -38.86 -20.08
C LEU A 69 -20.37 -38.47 -21.21
N PRO A 70 -20.85 -38.28 -22.42
CA PRO A 70 -20.02 -38.37 -23.62
C PRO A 70 -19.28 -37.06 -23.97
N SER A 71 -18.12 -37.26 -24.59
CA SER A 71 -17.31 -36.23 -25.23
C SER A 71 -17.96 -35.71 -26.49
N SER A 72 -18.15 -34.39 -26.60
CA SER A 72 -18.37 -33.73 -27.90
C SER A 72 -17.20 -32.76 -28.16
N SER A 73 -16.42 -33.10 -29.17
CA SER A 73 -15.39 -32.31 -29.79
C SER A 73 -16.02 -31.18 -30.61
N SER A 74 -15.66 -29.93 -30.34
CA SER A 74 -15.82 -28.85 -31.30
C SER A 74 -14.57 -27.97 -31.29
N SER A 75 -13.84 -28.06 -32.42
CA SER A 75 -12.75 -27.19 -32.79
C SER A 75 -13.28 -25.76 -33.04
N GLY A 76 -12.89 -24.83 -32.19
CA GLY A 76 -13.14 -23.41 -32.37
C GLY A 76 -11.84 -22.62 -32.21
N SER A 77 -11.38 -22.01 -33.31
CA SER A 77 -10.23 -21.12 -33.36
C SER A 77 -10.42 -19.95 -32.38
N SER A 78 -9.60 -19.87 -31.34
CA SER A 78 -9.64 -18.77 -30.37
C SER A 78 -8.87 -17.57 -30.92
N SER A 79 -9.58 -16.64 -31.51
CA SER A 79 -9.15 -15.25 -31.63
C SER A 79 -9.08 -14.64 -30.25
N THR A 80 -7.86 -14.45 -29.73
CA THR A 80 -7.61 -13.80 -28.44
C THR A 80 -7.94 -12.30 -28.55
N ARG A 81 -9.21 -11.95 -28.36
CA ARG A 81 -9.61 -10.56 -28.15
C ARG A 81 -9.07 -10.14 -26.80
N LYS A 82 -8.03 -9.27 -26.79
CA LYS A 82 -7.67 -8.49 -25.61
C LYS A 82 -8.89 -7.66 -25.21
N ILE A 83 -9.61 -8.12 -24.19
CA ILE A 83 -10.66 -7.31 -23.57
C ILE A 83 -9.93 -6.26 -22.72
N THR A 84 -9.55 -5.15 -23.34
CA THR A 84 -9.24 -3.92 -22.61
C THR A 84 -10.58 -3.36 -22.14
N THR A 85 -11.05 -3.79 -20.98
CA THR A 85 -12.14 -3.11 -20.29
C THR A 85 -11.62 -1.73 -19.90
N ALA A 86 -11.86 -0.74 -20.76
CA ALA A 86 -11.72 0.65 -20.41
C ALA A 86 -12.67 0.89 -19.22
N TYR A 87 -12.11 1.03 -18.04
CA TYR A 87 -12.85 1.34 -16.82
C TYR A 87 -13.58 2.66 -17.04
N LYS A 88 -14.88 2.64 -17.32
CA LYS A 88 -15.70 3.85 -17.34
C LYS A 88 -15.70 4.39 -15.91
N ALA A 89 -15.04 5.55 -15.72
CA ALA A 89 -15.07 6.23 -14.43
C ALA A 89 -16.53 6.43 -14.00
N ASN A 90 -16.84 6.12 -12.75
CA ASN A 90 -18.16 6.38 -12.18
C ASN A 90 -18.58 7.82 -12.49
N PRO A 91 -19.71 8.07 -13.15
CA PRO A 91 -20.17 9.43 -13.45
C PRO A 91 -20.38 10.25 -12.17
N ASN A 92 -20.74 9.59 -11.06
CA ASN A 92 -20.92 10.21 -9.76
C ASN A 92 -19.75 9.83 -8.85
N PRO A 93 -18.70 10.69 -8.71
CA PRO A 93 -17.56 10.38 -7.87
C PRO A 93 -17.95 10.31 -6.40
N GLN A 94 -17.44 9.30 -5.71
CA GLN A 94 -17.57 9.16 -4.27
C GLN A 94 -16.45 9.90 -3.56
N PHE A 95 -16.78 10.55 -2.45
CA PHE A 95 -15.83 11.31 -1.63
C PHE A 95 -15.89 10.86 -0.18
N LEU A 96 -14.75 10.79 0.47
CA LEU A 96 -14.60 10.67 1.90
C LEU A 96 -13.56 11.70 2.37
N GLY A 97 -14.03 12.86 2.85
CA GLY A 97 -13.17 13.98 3.17
C GLY A 97 -12.29 14.39 1.97
N PRO A 98 -10.94 14.38 2.08
CA PRO A 98 -10.04 14.77 1.00
C PRO A 98 -9.80 13.65 -0.04
N TYR A 99 -10.44 12.50 0.11
CA TYR A 99 -10.24 11.32 -0.74
C TYR A 99 -11.41 11.11 -1.69
N SER A 100 -11.14 10.55 -2.87
CA SER A 100 -12.18 10.14 -3.82
C SER A 100 -11.80 8.85 -4.56
N ASP A 101 -12.82 8.17 -5.09
CA ASP A 101 -12.69 6.97 -5.92
C ASP A 101 -11.90 7.17 -7.22
N ARG A 102 -11.69 8.44 -7.63
CA ARG A 102 -10.89 8.80 -8.81
C ARG A 102 -9.40 8.89 -8.53
N GLN A 103 -9.00 8.86 -7.27
CA GLN A 103 -7.61 8.98 -6.86
C GLN A 103 -6.96 7.61 -6.70
N SER A 104 -5.71 7.51 -7.12
CA SER A 104 -4.81 6.41 -6.73
C SER A 104 -4.28 6.72 -5.33
N ILE A 105 -4.58 5.85 -4.36
CA ILE A 105 -4.25 6.06 -2.95
C ILE A 105 -3.33 4.94 -2.47
N LEU A 106 -2.23 5.31 -1.82
CA LEU A 106 -1.35 4.40 -1.11
C LEU A 106 -1.50 4.63 0.39
N VAL A 107 -1.87 3.60 1.13
CA VAL A 107 -1.83 3.58 2.61
C VAL A 107 -0.59 2.82 3.05
N VAL A 108 0.27 3.48 3.83
CA VAL A 108 1.56 2.95 4.25
C VAL A 108 1.50 2.54 5.71
N GLY A 109 1.93 1.30 6.01
CA GLY A 109 2.06 0.82 7.38
C GLY A 109 0.76 0.75 8.17
N ASP A 110 -0.33 0.36 7.51
CA ASP A 110 -1.64 0.15 8.16
C ASP A 110 -1.63 -1.20 8.88
N GLY A 111 -1.38 -1.19 10.18
CA GLY A 111 -1.04 -2.36 10.97
C GLY A 111 -2.05 -3.51 10.85
N ASP A 112 -3.32 -3.27 11.17
CA ASP A 112 -4.42 -4.24 11.10
C ASP A 112 -5.29 -4.09 9.82
N LEU A 113 -4.95 -3.14 8.96
CA LEU A 113 -5.63 -2.83 7.71
C LEU A 113 -7.08 -2.33 7.86
N SER A 114 -7.52 -2.01 9.08
CA SER A 114 -8.89 -1.54 9.35
C SER A 114 -9.18 -0.18 8.72
N PHE A 115 -8.22 0.74 8.75
CA PHE A 115 -8.34 2.04 8.08
C PHE A 115 -8.47 1.87 6.57
N SER A 116 -7.62 1.03 5.97
CA SER A 116 -7.68 0.73 4.54
C SER A 116 -9.00 0.10 4.13
N LEU A 117 -9.56 -0.81 4.96
CA LEU A 117 -10.86 -1.42 4.69
C LEU A 117 -11.98 -0.38 4.74
N SER A 118 -11.98 0.50 5.75
CA SER A 118 -12.97 1.58 5.85
C SER A 118 -12.91 2.51 4.63
N LEU A 119 -11.69 2.86 4.19
CA LEU A 119 -11.48 3.69 3.01
C LEU A 119 -11.93 2.98 1.71
N ALA A 120 -11.61 1.68 1.57
CA ALA A 120 -12.01 0.87 0.42
C ALA A 120 -13.54 0.74 0.33
N THR A 121 -14.21 0.52 1.46
CA THR A 121 -15.66 0.44 1.54
C THR A 121 -16.31 1.76 1.11
N ALA A 122 -15.80 2.89 1.59
CA ALA A 122 -16.34 4.21 1.28
C ALA A 122 -16.07 4.65 -0.17
N LEU A 123 -15.00 4.19 -0.80
CA LEU A 123 -14.57 4.63 -2.13
C LEU A 123 -14.57 3.53 -3.19
N SER A 124 -15.21 2.38 -2.92
CA SER A 124 -15.26 1.23 -3.85
C SER A 124 -13.89 0.63 -4.23
N GLY A 125 -12.85 0.85 -3.47
CA GLY A 125 -11.58 0.12 -3.36
C GLY A 125 -10.62 0.02 -4.55
N THR A 126 -11.06 0.22 -5.78
CA THR A 126 -10.35 -0.17 -7.01
C THR A 126 -9.00 0.53 -7.28
N LYS A 127 -8.74 1.66 -6.66
CA LYS A 127 -7.48 2.42 -6.81
C LYS A 127 -6.72 2.54 -5.50
N LEU A 128 -7.04 1.70 -4.53
CA LEU A 128 -6.40 1.66 -3.23
C LEU A 128 -5.31 0.60 -3.19
N THR A 129 -4.15 0.96 -2.71
CA THR A 129 -3.08 0.04 -2.32
C THR A 129 -2.83 0.19 -0.82
N ALA A 130 -3.10 -0.85 -0.06
CA ALA A 130 -2.85 -0.93 1.37
C ALA A 130 -1.55 -1.68 1.64
N THR A 131 -0.70 -1.19 2.54
CA THR A 131 0.56 -1.86 2.86
C THR A 131 0.76 -2.03 4.35
N THR A 132 1.43 -3.11 4.73
CA THR A 132 1.90 -3.34 6.10
C THR A 132 3.43 -3.42 6.14
N TYR A 133 4.02 -3.02 7.25
CA TYR A 133 5.45 -3.23 7.51
C TYR A 133 5.73 -4.72 7.77
N ASP A 134 4.90 -5.35 8.58
CA ASP A 134 4.98 -6.77 8.88
C ASP A 134 4.60 -7.64 7.68
N SER A 135 5.13 -8.86 7.64
CA SER A 135 4.70 -9.88 6.68
C SER A 135 3.27 -10.35 6.98
N PHE A 136 2.62 -10.95 5.99
CA PHE A 136 1.26 -11.49 6.14
C PHE A 136 1.08 -12.36 7.38
N GLY A 137 1.98 -13.33 7.59
CA GLY A 137 1.90 -14.23 8.74
C GLY A 137 2.03 -13.50 10.09
N ILE A 138 2.89 -12.46 10.16
CA ILE A 138 3.03 -11.66 11.39
C ILE A 138 1.79 -10.81 11.62
N VAL A 139 1.22 -10.21 10.58
CA VAL A 139 -0.02 -9.42 10.67
C VAL A 139 -1.16 -10.28 11.20
N CYS A 140 -1.39 -11.46 10.62
CA CYS A 140 -2.44 -12.38 11.07
C CYS A 140 -2.22 -12.89 12.51
N LYS A 141 -0.95 -13.07 12.93
CA LYS A 141 -0.64 -13.46 14.32
C LYS A 141 -0.87 -12.32 15.31
N LYS A 142 -0.58 -11.06 14.93
CA LYS A 142 -0.75 -9.88 15.79
C LYS A 142 -2.21 -9.44 15.93
N TYR A 143 -2.99 -9.61 14.85
CA TYR A 143 -4.34 -9.06 14.75
C TYR A 143 -5.31 -10.16 14.32
N GLU A 144 -6.11 -10.63 15.24
CA GLU A 144 -7.06 -11.75 15.06
C GLU A 144 -7.97 -11.60 13.83
N LYS A 145 -8.43 -10.38 13.56
CA LYS A 145 -9.35 -10.08 12.45
C LYS A 145 -8.64 -9.78 11.12
N ALA A 146 -7.31 -9.76 11.08
CA ALA A 146 -6.58 -9.27 9.93
C ALA A 146 -6.80 -10.11 8.66
N SER A 147 -6.91 -11.44 8.80
CA SER A 147 -7.15 -12.31 7.64
C SER A 147 -8.49 -12.00 6.95
N GLY A 148 -9.55 -11.79 7.73
CA GLY A 148 -10.86 -11.39 7.22
C GLY A 148 -10.83 -9.97 6.60
N THR A 149 -10.12 -9.03 7.23
CA THR A 149 -9.90 -7.67 6.71
C THR A 149 -9.19 -7.70 5.36
N ILE A 150 -8.13 -8.51 5.23
CA ILE A 150 -7.38 -8.69 3.98
C ILE A 150 -8.26 -9.28 2.89
N ALA A 151 -9.05 -10.32 3.20
CA ALA A 151 -9.98 -10.92 2.24
C ALA A 151 -11.01 -9.91 1.74
N SER A 152 -11.59 -9.11 2.64
CA SER A 152 -12.56 -8.06 2.30
C SER A 152 -11.94 -6.95 1.44
N LEU A 153 -10.70 -6.53 1.74
CA LEU A 153 -9.97 -5.57 0.92
C LEU A 153 -9.73 -6.09 -0.50
N LYS A 154 -9.25 -7.33 -0.64
CA LYS A 154 -9.05 -7.95 -1.96
C LYS A 154 -10.36 -8.09 -2.72
N ALA A 155 -11.45 -8.47 -2.06
CA ALA A 155 -12.77 -8.57 -2.66
C ALA A 155 -13.32 -7.21 -3.15
N SER A 156 -12.96 -6.11 -2.47
CA SER A 156 -13.31 -4.75 -2.91
C SER A 156 -12.45 -4.24 -4.07
N GLY A 157 -11.49 -5.03 -4.55
CA GLY A 157 -10.56 -4.65 -5.63
C GLY A 157 -9.33 -3.85 -5.17
N ALA A 158 -9.11 -3.69 -3.87
CA ALA A 158 -7.91 -3.06 -3.34
C ALA A 158 -6.69 -4.00 -3.42
N ASN A 159 -5.51 -3.44 -3.68
CA ASN A 159 -4.25 -4.17 -3.56
C ASN A 159 -3.80 -4.20 -2.10
N VAL A 160 -3.36 -5.37 -1.62
CA VAL A 160 -2.75 -5.52 -0.30
C VAL A 160 -1.34 -6.06 -0.46
N ILE A 161 -0.35 -5.34 0.07
CA ILE A 161 1.07 -5.69 -0.06
C ILE A 161 1.72 -5.62 1.33
N HIS A 162 2.43 -6.69 1.68
CA HIS A 162 3.08 -6.84 2.98
C HIS A 162 4.59 -6.61 2.89
N SER A 163 5.25 -6.45 4.04
CA SER A 163 6.71 -6.28 4.15
C SER A 163 7.24 -5.04 3.41
N ILE A 164 6.50 -3.94 3.48
CA ILE A 164 6.87 -2.67 2.87
C ILE A 164 7.48 -1.73 3.92
N ASP A 165 8.74 -1.37 3.72
CA ASP A 165 9.41 -0.35 4.52
C ASP A 165 9.07 1.05 4.00
N ALA A 166 8.39 1.84 4.82
CA ALA A 166 8.02 3.21 4.50
C ALA A 166 9.23 4.10 4.15
N THR A 167 10.41 3.80 4.69
CA THR A 167 11.64 4.57 4.45
C THR A 167 12.31 4.26 3.11
N GLN A 168 11.85 3.22 2.42
CA GLN A 168 12.44 2.70 1.19
C GLN A 168 11.42 2.54 0.06
N LEU A 169 10.34 3.30 0.05
CA LEU A 169 9.27 3.15 -0.96
C LEU A 169 9.77 3.25 -2.41
N ASP A 170 10.84 3.98 -2.65
CA ASP A 170 11.37 4.22 -4.00
C ASP A 170 12.23 3.07 -4.57
N ILE A 171 12.50 2.01 -3.79
CA ILE A 171 13.20 0.81 -4.28
C ILE A 171 12.24 -0.27 -4.81
N TYR A 172 10.95 -0.18 -4.46
CA TYR A 172 9.94 -1.12 -4.94
C TYR A 172 9.48 -0.73 -6.35
N ASP A 173 9.11 -1.74 -7.13
CA ASP A 173 8.57 -1.54 -8.48
C ASP A 173 7.04 -1.39 -8.41
N TRP A 174 6.59 -0.15 -8.27
CA TRP A 174 5.18 0.19 -8.23
C TRP A 174 4.62 0.27 -9.66
N ASN A 175 3.56 -0.46 -9.95
CA ASN A 175 2.89 -0.43 -11.25
C ASN A 175 2.14 0.88 -11.51
N THR A 176 2.03 1.76 -10.51
CA THR A 176 1.31 3.03 -10.59
C THR A 176 1.98 4.12 -9.74
N LYS A 177 1.55 5.35 -9.97
CA LYS A 177 1.84 6.48 -9.10
C LYS A 177 0.58 6.92 -8.37
N PHE A 178 0.74 7.63 -7.26
CA PHE A 178 -0.32 7.91 -6.33
C PHE A 178 -0.66 9.41 -6.27
N ASN A 179 -1.96 9.70 -6.19
CA ASN A 179 -2.47 11.04 -5.92
C ASN A 179 -2.40 11.38 -4.43
N ARG A 180 -2.54 10.35 -3.59
CA ARG A 180 -2.48 10.44 -2.13
C ARG A 180 -1.60 9.33 -1.58
N ILE A 181 -0.72 9.68 -0.64
CA ILE A 181 0.04 8.73 0.18
C ILE A 181 -0.33 9.03 1.62
N ILE A 182 -0.83 8.04 2.34
CA ILE A 182 -1.34 8.17 3.71
C ILE A 182 -0.44 7.35 4.63
N PHE A 183 0.03 7.96 5.73
CA PHE A 183 0.78 7.26 6.76
C PHE A 183 0.23 7.64 8.13
N ASN A 184 -0.60 6.77 8.67
CA ASN A 184 -1.28 7.02 9.94
C ASN A 184 -0.41 6.56 11.11
N PHE A 185 -0.22 7.47 12.08
CA PHE A 185 0.47 7.23 13.33
C PHE A 185 1.82 6.52 13.17
N PRO A 186 2.69 6.99 12.25
CA PRO A 186 4.02 6.42 12.06
C PRO A 186 4.80 6.43 13.37
N HIS A 187 5.43 5.30 13.74
CA HIS A 187 6.17 5.18 14.97
C HIS A 187 7.13 3.99 14.93
N ILE A 188 8.38 4.19 15.35
CA ILE A 188 9.38 3.11 15.44
C ILE A 188 9.49 2.48 16.83
N GLY A 189 8.71 2.95 17.81
CA GLY A 189 8.76 2.56 19.22
C GLY A 189 9.51 3.57 20.08
N GLY A 190 9.45 3.36 21.41
CA GLY A 190 10.12 4.19 22.40
C GLY A 190 9.52 5.56 22.62
N SER A 191 10.02 6.28 23.65
CA SER A 191 9.58 7.63 24.00
C SER A 191 10.72 8.51 24.57
N THR A 192 11.97 8.07 24.42
CA THR A 192 13.16 8.79 24.85
C THR A 192 13.56 9.90 23.86
N PRO A 193 14.43 10.85 24.23
CA PRO A 193 14.95 11.84 23.30
C PRO A 193 15.64 11.23 22.06
N SER A 194 16.33 10.10 22.20
CA SER A 194 16.91 9.37 21.06
C SER A 194 15.85 8.83 20.11
N ASP A 195 14.69 8.40 20.64
CA ASP A 195 13.57 7.93 19.83
C ASP A 195 12.92 9.07 19.04
N VAL A 196 12.94 10.30 19.56
CA VAL A 196 12.51 11.49 18.81
C VAL A 196 13.35 11.62 17.53
N LEU A 197 14.68 11.57 17.64
CA LEU A 197 15.59 11.68 16.49
C LEU A 197 15.41 10.54 15.51
N ALA A 198 15.21 9.32 16.00
CA ALA A 198 14.98 8.15 15.17
C ALA A 198 13.65 8.26 14.39
N ASN A 199 12.57 8.72 15.05
CA ASN A 199 11.28 8.97 14.38
C ASN A 199 11.37 10.12 13.37
N GLN A 200 12.11 11.19 13.69
CA GLN A 200 12.39 12.27 12.74
C GLN A 200 13.14 11.76 11.49
N SER A 201 14.15 10.91 11.70
CA SER A 201 14.92 10.29 10.61
C SER A 201 14.05 9.39 9.73
N MET A 202 13.21 8.56 10.35
CA MET A 202 12.24 7.71 9.63
C MET A 202 11.30 8.55 8.77
N LEU A 203 10.69 9.60 9.31
CA LEU A 203 9.80 10.48 8.57
C LEU A 203 10.51 11.22 7.44
N PHE A 204 11.74 11.69 7.65
CA PHE A 204 12.52 12.34 6.60
C PHE A 204 12.79 11.36 5.43
N LYS A 205 13.21 10.13 5.73
CA LYS A 205 13.43 9.08 4.72
C LYS A 205 12.13 8.73 3.99
N PHE A 206 11.01 8.60 4.70
CA PHE A 206 9.70 8.38 4.13
C PHE A 206 9.31 9.47 3.13
N PHE A 207 9.44 10.75 3.49
CA PHE A 207 9.18 11.85 2.58
C PHE A 207 10.05 11.78 1.32
N LYS A 208 11.35 11.48 1.49
CA LYS A 208 12.29 11.36 0.35
C LYS A 208 11.91 10.21 -0.57
N ALA A 209 11.60 9.04 -0.01
CA ALA A 209 11.20 7.85 -0.76
C ALA A 209 9.85 8.05 -1.48
N SER A 210 8.91 8.75 -0.86
CA SER A 210 7.59 9.04 -1.43
C SER A 210 7.63 9.92 -2.68
N LYS A 211 8.68 10.73 -2.86
CA LYS A 211 8.73 11.76 -3.90
C LYS A 211 8.57 11.22 -5.32
N LYS A 212 9.14 10.04 -5.60
CA LYS A 212 9.08 9.40 -6.92
C LYS A 212 7.73 8.75 -7.20
N LEU A 213 6.93 8.51 -6.15
CA LEU A 213 5.66 7.81 -6.22
C LEU A 213 4.49 8.75 -6.52
N LEU A 214 4.65 10.04 -6.36
CA LEU A 214 3.59 11.01 -6.58
C LEU A 214 3.35 11.27 -8.08
N VAL A 215 2.06 11.37 -8.48
CA VAL A 215 1.66 11.61 -9.88
C VAL A 215 2.16 12.96 -10.37
N ASN A 216 1.94 14.02 -9.58
CA ASN A 216 2.25 15.41 -9.95
C ASN A 216 2.31 16.34 -8.71
N SER A 217 2.45 17.64 -8.95
CA SER A 217 2.53 18.65 -7.89
C SER A 217 1.24 18.86 -7.09
N LYS A 218 0.09 18.36 -7.56
CA LYS A 218 -1.20 18.39 -6.85
C LYS A 218 -1.38 17.19 -5.93
N SER A 219 -0.51 16.18 -6.06
CA SER A 219 -0.51 15.00 -5.18
C SER A 219 -0.05 15.39 -3.78
N GLU A 220 -0.55 14.67 -2.78
CA GLU A 220 -0.34 15.02 -1.38
C GLU A 220 0.06 13.80 -0.54
N ILE A 221 0.83 14.07 0.51
CA ILE A 221 1.15 13.13 1.58
C ILE A 221 0.36 13.56 2.80
N HIS A 222 -0.41 12.65 3.36
CA HIS A 222 -1.20 12.85 4.58
C HIS A 222 -0.59 12.03 5.71
N ILE A 223 -0.28 12.67 6.83
CA ILE A 223 0.28 12.03 8.01
C ILE A 223 -0.57 12.35 9.21
N SER A 224 -1.05 11.32 9.90
CA SER A 224 -1.77 11.46 11.16
C SER A 224 -0.81 11.30 12.33
N LEU A 225 -0.85 12.23 13.29
CA LEU A 225 -0.03 12.19 14.50
C LEU A 225 -0.90 12.49 15.72
N ARG A 226 -0.50 11.97 16.88
CA ARG A 226 -1.07 12.43 18.17
C ARG A 226 -0.61 13.86 18.46
N THR A 227 -1.37 14.59 19.30
CA THR A 227 -1.08 15.99 19.66
C THR A 227 -0.32 16.13 20.98
N THR A 228 0.25 15.03 21.51
CA THR A 228 1.04 15.06 22.74
C THR A 228 2.38 15.78 22.57
N PRO A 229 3.03 16.27 23.64
CA PRO A 229 4.33 16.93 23.58
C PRO A 229 5.39 16.11 22.84
N PHE A 230 5.42 14.79 23.04
CA PHE A 230 6.33 13.87 22.36
C PHE A 230 6.21 13.96 20.82
N TYR A 231 4.99 13.85 20.26
CA TYR A 231 4.78 13.96 18.81
C TYR A 231 4.97 15.38 18.27
N LYS A 232 4.72 16.41 19.10
CA LYS A 232 5.01 17.81 18.74
C LYS A 232 6.52 18.04 18.59
N SER A 233 7.34 17.38 19.41
CA SER A 233 8.83 17.49 19.34
C SER A 233 9.42 16.92 18.05
N TRP A 234 8.67 16.13 17.28
CA TRP A 234 9.13 15.62 15.99
C TRP A 234 9.24 16.72 14.92
N ASP A 235 8.58 17.85 15.11
CA ASP A 235 8.60 18.98 14.17
C ASP A 235 8.42 18.58 12.70
N ILE A 236 7.31 17.87 12.45
CA ILE A 236 7.02 17.31 11.14
C ILE A 236 7.00 18.35 10.02
N LYS A 237 6.67 19.61 10.34
CA LYS A 237 6.67 20.72 9.38
C LYS A 237 8.08 20.97 8.84
N THR A 238 9.06 21.06 9.72
CA THR A 238 10.47 21.25 9.35
C THR A 238 11.01 20.03 8.60
N ILE A 239 10.66 18.80 9.03
CA ILE A 239 11.07 17.58 8.32
C ILE A 239 10.53 17.58 6.89
N GLY A 240 9.23 17.82 6.71
CA GLY A 240 8.61 17.88 5.38
C GLY A 240 9.25 18.95 4.50
N SER A 241 9.52 20.13 5.06
CA SER A 241 10.20 21.23 4.35
C SER A 241 11.62 20.85 3.90
N LYS A 242 12.42 20.25 4.78
CA LYS A 242 13.77 19.75 4.45
C LYS A 242 13.75 18.68 3.36
N ALA A 243 12.68 17.86 3.29
CA ALA A 243 12.48 16.88 2.23
C ALA A 243 11.97 17.48 0.91
N GLY A 244 11.65 18.78 0.87
CA GLY A 244 11.19 19.50 -0.32
C GLY A 244 9.68 19.51 -0.50
N TYR A 245 8.92 19.40 0.60
CA TYR A 245 7.47 19.51 0.62
C TYR A 245 7.02 20.80 1.29
N LYS A 246 5.85 21.29 0.91
CA LYS A 246 5.19 22.42 1.56
C LYS A 246 4.00 21.90 2.36
N LEU A 247 3.93 22.27 3.65
CA LEU A 247 2.73 22.02 4.46
C LEU A 247 1.57 22.82 3.85
N ARG A 248 0.50 22.13 3.47
CA ARG A 248 -0.72 22.71 2.88
C ARG A 248 -1.80 22.93 3.92
N GLN A 249 -2.03 21.94 4.75
CA GLN A 249 -3.11 21.97 5.71
C GLN A 249 -2.75 21.21 6.97
N LYS A 250 -3.27 21.66 8.10
CA LYS A 250 -3.28 20.97 9.37
C LYS A 250 -4.73 20.87 9.84
N LEU A 251 -5.19 19.66 10.13
CA LEU A 251 -6.53 19.36 10.60
C LEU A 251 -6.41 18.67 11.96
N ASP A 252 -7.18 19.13 12.93
CA ASP A 252 -7.35 18.39 14.18
C ASP A 252 -8.49 17.38 13.99
N PHE A 253 -8.39 16.20 14.60
CA PHE A 253 -9.50 15.26 14.68
C PHE A 253 -10.45 15.74 15.77
N ASN A 254 -11.72 15.84 15.43
CA ASN A 254 -12.81 16.05 16.38
C ASN A 254 -13.24 14.72 16.96
#